data_dd16acecd58da9e64be8e03331ce293a
#
_entry.id   dd16acecd58da9e64be8e03331ce293a
#
_cell.length_a   1.000
_cell.length_b   1.000
_cell.length_c   1.000
_cell.angle_alpha   90.00
_cell.angle_beta   90.00
_cell.angle_gamma   90.00
#
_symmetry.space_group_name_H-M   'P 1'
#
loop_
_entity.id
_entity.type
_entity.pdbx_description
1 polymer ?
#
loop_
_entity_poly.entity_id
_entity_poly.type
_entity_poly.pdbx_seq_one_letter_code
_entity_poly.pdbx_strand_id
1 'polypeptide(L)'
;MSCHYPAHYAFDNESDAWQIHFRDFPEQQAACYKREDIELEAQESLLLAIAMEMEEGRTVPAPSPALPDELAIHLPVLVKLKLELHNIMLAGATSKADLARKLGFNAGQMDRLLDVAYASKVEALEQALYLLGYEVQTSVAEVRRG
;
A
#
# COMPACT_ATOMS: atom_id res chain seq x y z
N MET A 1 2.14 -11.70 8.76
CA MET A 1 3.24 -10.76 8.59
C MET A 1 2.73 -9.33 8.57
N SER A 2 3.32 -8.48 9.37
CA SER A 2 3.06 -7.05 9.26
C SER A 2 3.66 -6.50 7.98
N CYS A 3 3.00 -5.53 7.37
CA CYS A 3 3.48 -4.88 6.17
C CYS A 3 3.90 -3.44 6.51
N HIS A 4 5.20 -3.19 6.43
CA HIS A 4 5.79 -1.88 6.73
C HIS A 4 6.77 -1.52 5.63
N TYR A 5 6.68 -0.29 5.14
CA TYR A 5 7.63 0.26 4.19
C TYR A 5 8.60 1.20 4.90
N PRO A 6 9.91 1.10 4.60
CA PRO A 6 10.88 1.98 5.24
C PRO A 6 10.81 3.40 4.70
N ALA A 7 10.91 4.37 5.59
CA ALA A 7 10.96 5.78 5.24
C ALA A 7 12.15 6.44 5.93
N HIS A 8 12.94 7.16 5.15
CA HIS A 8 14.01 8.00 5.66
C HIS A 8 13.48 9.41 5.86
N TYR A 9 13.90 10.08 6.94
CA TYR A 9 13.50 11.45 7.21
C TYR A 9 14.70 12.26 7.68
N ALA A 10 14.74 13.52 7.28
CA ALA A 10 15.80 14.44 7.68
C ALA A 10 15.29 15.88 7.61
N PHE A 11 15.77 16.73 8.50
CA PHE A 11 15.43 18.13 8.48
C PHE A 11 16.28 18.86 7.45
N ASP A 12 15.64 19.61 6.56
CA ASP A 12 16.30 20.41 5.55
C ASP A 12 16.27 21.89 5.95
N ASN A 13 17.45 22.45 6.19
CA ASN A 13 17.58 23.83 6.64
C ASN A 13 17.19 24.86 5.57
N GLU A 14 17.30 24.49 4.29
CA GLU A 14 16.92 25.40 3.20
C GLU A 14 15.42 25.59 3.11
N SER A 15 14.66 24.50 3.18
CA SER A 15 13.19 24.54 3.14
C SER A 15 12.55 24.73 4.50
N ASP A 16 13.33 24.64 5.57
CA ASP A 16 12.85 24.69 6.96
C ASP A 16 11.76 23.65 7.22
N ALA A 17 11.96 22.45 6.68
CA ALA A 17 10.97 21.36 6.74
C ALA A 17 11.65 20.01 6.87
N TRP A 18 10.91 19.04 7.38
CA TRP A 18 11.32 17.64 7.39
C TRP A 18 11.02 17.04 6.03
N GLN A 19 12.03 16.45 5.40
CA GLN A 19 11.89 15.76 4.12
C GLN A 19 11.77 14.26 4.38
N ILE A 20 10.85 13.60 3.67
CA ILE A 20 10.57 12.18 3.85
C ILE A 20 10.75 11.48 2.51
N HIS A 21 11.53 10.38 2.49
CA HIS A 21 11.83 9.60 1.29
C HIS A 21 11.59 8.12 1.54
N PHE A 22 11.11 7.43 0.51
CA PHE A 22 10.89 5.99 0.54
C PHE A 22 11.86 5.30 -0.40
N ARG A 23 12.65 4.35 0.12
CA ARG A 23 13.58 3.58 -0.73
C ARG A 23 12.84 2.76 -1.79
N ASP A 24 11.67 2.24 -1.44
CA ASP A 24 10.90 1.41 -2.35
C ASP A 24 10.10 2.22 -3.37
N PHE A 25 9.97 3.52 -3.16
CA PHE A 25 9.29 4.45 -4.06
C PHE A 25 10.15 5.70 -4.24
N PRO A 26 11.25 5.59 -5.01
CA PRO A 26 12.25 6.68 -5.08
C PRO A 26 11.74 7.99 -5.67
N GLU A 27 10.66 7.95 -6.44
CA GLU A 27 10.07 9.15 -7.02
C GLU A 27 9.09 9.86 -6.07
N GLN A 28 8.69 9.19 -5.01
CA GLN A 28 7.75 9.74 -4.04
C GLN A 28 8.48 10.50 -2.94
N GLN A 29 8.09 11.74 -2.73
CA GLN A 29 8.64 12.59 -1.68
C GLN A 29 7.51 13.24 -0.90
N ALA A 30 7.75 13.46 0.39
CA ALA A 30 6.83 14.17 1.26
C ALA A 30 7.61 15.11 2.16
N ALA A 31 6.91 16.09 2.69
CA ALA A 31 7.50 17.06 3.61
C ALA A 31 6.48 17.51 4.64
N CYS A 32 6.95 17.86 5.84
CA CYS A 32 6.11 18.46 6.87
C CYS A 32 6.96 19.42 7.70
N TYR A 33 6.30 20.33 8.42
CA TYR A 33 6.99 21.35 9.20
C TYR A 33 7.25 20.92 10.63
N LYS A 34 6.48 19.97 11.16
CA LYS A 34 6.61 19.51 12.54
C LYS A 34 7.05 18.06 12.57
N ARG A 35 7.99 17.75 13.46
CA ARG A 35 8.49 16.39 13.61
C ARG A 35 7.39 15.41 13.98
N GLU A 36 6.44 15.80 14.82
CA GLU A 36 5.33 14.94 15.24
C GLU A 36 4.39 14.56 14.09
N ASP A 37 4.46 15.26 12.95
CA ASP A 37 3.62 14.98 11.78
C ASP A 37 4.29 14.02 10.80
N ILE A 38 5.54 13.61 11.02
CA ILE A 38 6.30 12.79 10.07
C ILE A 38 5.61 11.47 9.77
N GLU A 39 5.17 10.73 10.79
CA GLU A 39 4.55 9.42 10.56
C GLU A 39 3.26 9.53 9.76
N LEU A 40 2.41 10.51 10.07
CA LEU A 40 1.16 10.72 9.35
C LEU A 40 1.40 11.12 7.90
N GLU A 41 2.31 12.06 7.68
CA GLU A 41 2.67 12.47 6.32
C GLU A 41 3.28 11.33 5.51
N ALA A 42 4.14 10.54 6.15
CA ALA A 42 4.73 9.38 5.52
C ALA A 42 3.66 8.35 5.12
N GLN A 43 2.70 8.10 6.01
CA GLN A 43 1.62 7.16 5.72
C GLN A 43 0.75 7.63 4.56
N GLU A 44 0.36 8.90 4.55
CA GLU A 44 -0.42 9.48 3.46
C GLU A 44 0.34 9.43 2.12
N SER A 45 1.62 9.75 2.15
CA SER A 45 2.47 9.71 0.97
C SER A 45 2.67 8.30 0.44
N LEU A 46 2.81 7.32 1.33
CA LEU A 46 2.92 5.92 0.96
C LEU A 46 1.68 5.43 0.22
N LEU A 47 0.49 5.80 0.71
CA LEU A 47 -0.77 5.42 0.06
C LEU A 47 -0.85 6.01 -1.35
N LEU A 48 -0.42 7.25 -1.53
CA LEU A 48 -0.38 7.88 -2.85
C LEU A 48 0.60 7.19 -3.79
N ALA A 49 1.77 6.81 -3.29
CA ALA A 49 2.77 6.10 -4.10
C ALA A 49 2.23 4.76 -4.60
N ILE A 50 1.58 4.02 -3.72
CA ILE A 50 0.96 2.72 -4.07
C ILE A 50 -0.15 2.92 -5.10
N ALA A 51 -1.03 3.90 -4.88
CA ALA A 51 -2.11 4.21 -5.80
C ALA A 51 -1.59 4.54 -7.20
N MET A 52 -0.52 5.32 -7.29
CA MET A 52 0.08 5.67 -8.57
C MET A 52 0.63 4.46 -9.31
N GLU A 53 1.33 3.56 -8.62
CA GLU A 53 1.82 2.33 -9.24
C GLU A 53 0.67 1.49 -9.79
N MET A 54 -0.40 1.36 -9.02
CA MET A 54 -1.57 0.58 -9.43
C MET A 54 -2.28 1.21 -10.62
N GLU A 55 -2.49 2.52 -10.62
CA GLU A 55 -3.14 3.23 -11.73
C GLU A 55 -2.35 3.12 -13.03
N GLU A 56 -1.03 3.12 -12.95
CA GLU A 56 -0.17 3.02 -14.11
C GLU A 56 0.09 1.57 -14.55
N GLY A 57 -0.54 0.61 -13.89
CA GLY A 57 -0.42 -0.80 -14.24
C GLY A 57 0.95 -1.40 -13.96
N ARG A 58 1.68 -0.84 -13.00
CA ARG A 58 2.98 -1.35 -12.59
C ARG A 58 2.86 -2.20 -11.34
N THR A 59 3.78 -3.13 -11.18
CA THR A 59 3.86 -3.94 -9.96
C THR A 59 4.23 -3.05 -8.78
N VAL A 60 3.47 -3.16 -7.69
CA VAL A 60 3.82 -2.48 -6.44
C VAL A 60 4.98 -3.25 -5.80
N PRO A 61 6.12 -2.58 -5.50
CA PRO A 61 7.27 -3.28 -4.93
C PRO A 61 6.98 -3.82 -3.52
N ALA A 62 7.57 -4.96 -3.20
CA ALA A 62 7.53 -5.51 -1.86
C ALA A 62 8.34 -4.61 -0.92
N PRO A 63 7.93 -4.50 0.36
CA PRO A 63 8.66 -3.64 1.29
C PRO A 63 10.04 -4.19 1.61
N SER A 64 11.05 -3.31 1.56
CA SER A 64 12.39 -3.62 2.02
C SER A 64 12.42 -3.62 3.56
N PRO A 65 13.33 -4.37 4.19
CA PRO A 65 13.52 -4.27 5.64
C PRO A 65 14.00 -2.86 6.03
N ALA A 66 13.44 -2.30 7.10
CA ALA A 66 13.85 -0.99 7.58
C ALA A 66 15.26 -1.04 8.16
N LEU A 67 16.07 -0.02 7.85
CA LEU A 67 17.37 0.19 8.47
C LEU A 67 17.17 0.85 9.85
N PRO A 68 18.18 0.80 10.75
CA PRO A 68 18.01 1.32 12.11
C PRO A 68 17.62 2.79 12.21
N ASP A 69 18.00 3.60 11.23
CA ASP A 69 17.69 5.04 11.18
C ASP A 69 16.43 5.37 10.38
N GLU A 70 15.73 4.36 9.91
CA GLU A 70 14.49 4.53 9.14
C GLU A 70 13.27 4.22 9.99
N LEU A 71 12.15 4.87 9.65
CA LEU A 71 10.84 4.52 10.19
C LEU A 71 10.26 3.37 9.37
N ALA A 72 9.58 2.47 10.06
CA ALA A 72 8.80 1.41 9.41
C ALA A 72 7.34 1.89 9.36
N ILE A 73 6.88 2.31 8.19
CA ILE A 73 5.55 2.87 8.02
C ILE A 73 4.54 1.75 7.79
N HIS A 74 3.57 1.65 8.71
CA HIS A 74 2.56 0.61 8.67
C HIS A 74 1.57 0.81 7.52
N LEU A 75 1.30 -0.28 6.80
CA LEU A 75 0.31 -0.29 5.74
C LEU A 75 -0.98 -0.95 6.26
N PRO A 76 -2.14 -0.27 6.14
CA PRO A 76 -3.41 -0.87 6.55
C PRO A 76 -3.70 -2.17 5.80
N VAL A 77 -4.35 -3.11 6.48
CA VAL A 77 -4.63 -4.45 5.93
C VAL A 77 -5.39 -4.37 4.60
N LEU A 78 -6.41 -3.52 4.51
CA LEU A 78 -7.18 -3.37 3.27
C LEU A 78 -6.31 -2.94 2.10
N VAL A 79 -5.40 -2.00 2.34
CA VAL A 79 -4.49 -1.51 1.28
C VAL A 79 -3.56 -2.63 0.85
N LYS A 80 -3.02 -3.38 1.81
CA LYS A 80 -2.16 -4.52 1.51
C LYS A 80 -2.88 -5.55 0.65
N LEU A 81 -4.11 -5.90 0.99
CA LEU A 81 -4.88 -6.86 0.21
C LEU A 81 -5.16 -6.36 -1.21
N LYS A 82 -5.44 -5.06 -1.36
CA LYS A 82 -5.68 -4.46 -2.67
C LYS A 82 -4.43 -4.45 -3.54
N LEU A 83 -3.28 -4.11 -3.00
CA LEU A 83 -2.03 -4.15 -3.77
C LEU A 83 -1.64 -5.59 -4.11
N GLU A 84 -1.86 -6.55 -3.23
CA GLU A 84 -1.60 -7.97 -3.52
C GLU A 84 -2.50 -8.45 -4.66
N LEU A 85 -3.79 -8.11 -4.61
CA LEU A 85 -4.73 -8.45 -5.68
C LEU A 85 -4.27 -7.85 -7.01
N HIS A 86 -3.88 -6.58 -7.01
CA HIS A 86 -3.36 -5.91 -8.20
C HIS A 86 -2.14 -6.64 -8.78
N ASN A 87 -1.15 -6.95 -7.93
CA ASN A 87 0.07 -7.62 -8.37
C ASN A 87 -0.21 -9.02 -8.92
N ILE A 88 -1.11 -9.75 -8.28
CA ILE A 88 -1.50 -11.09 -8.73
C ILE A 88 -2.21 -11.02 -10.10
N MET A 89 -3.10 -10.05 -10.27
CA MET A 89 -3.78 -9.84 -11.55
C MET A 89 -2.79 -9.52 -12.66
N LEU A 90 -1.82 -8.66 -12.40
CA LEU A 90 -0.76 -8.33 -13.36
C LEU A 90 0.04 -9.56 -13.74
N ALA A 91 0.51 -10.32 -12.77
CA ALA A 91 1.35 -11.49 -12.99
C ALA A 91 0.60 -12.58 -13.79
N GLY A 92 -0.69 -12.72 -13.55
CA GLY A 92 -1.53 -13.72 -14.21
C GLY A 92 -2.22 -13.22 -15.47
N ALA A 93 -1.96 -11.98 -15.87
CA ALA A 93 -2.63 -11.32 -17.01
C ALA A 93 -4.16 -11.37 -16.89
N THR A 94 -4.69 -11.26 -15.69
CA THR A 94 -6.13 -11.23 -15.43
C THR A 94 -6.65 -9.81 -15.55
N SER A 95 -7.61 -9.57 -16.44
CA SER A 95 -8.21 -8.25 -16.61
C SER A 95 -9.25 -7.97 -15.53
N LYS A 96 -9.52 -6.67 -15.29
CA LYS A 96 -10.62 -6.26 -14.41
C LYS A 96 -11.96 -6.85 -14.87
N ALA A 97 -12.21 -6.87 -16.17
CA ALA A 97 -13.44 -7.42 -16.74
C ALA A 97 -13.59 -8.92 -16.44
N ASP A 98 -12.50 -9.68 -16.56
CA ASP A 98 -12.53 -11.11 -16.27
C ASP A 98 -12.83 -11.39 -14.81
N LEU A 99 -12.16 -10.67 -13.90
CA LEU A 99 -12.39 -10.86 -12.47
C LEU A 99 -13.79 -10.38 -12.06
N ALA A 100 -14.25 -9.26 -12.63
CA ALA A 100 -15.59 -8.73 -12.37
C ALA A 100 -16.67 -9.76 -12.73
N ARG A 101 -16.52 -10.45 -13.87
CA ARG A 101 -17.46 -11.51 -14.28
C ARG A 101 -17.49 -12.65 -13.27
N LYS A 102 -16.33 -13.07 -12.79
CA LYS A 102 -16.23 -14.15 -11.79
C LYS A 102 -16.88 -13.77 -10.47
N LEU A 103 -16.78 -12.48 -10.10
CA LEU A 103 -17.33 -11.97 -8.85
C LEU A 103 -18.81 -11.56 -8.97
N GLY A 104 -19.33 -11.43 -10.18
CA GLY A 104 -20.65 -10.85 -10.40
C GLY A 104 -20.69 -9.35 -10.15
N PHE A 105 -19.59 -8.65 -10.36
CA PHE A 105 -19.45 -7.22 -10.14
C PHE A 105 -19.64 -6.45 -11.44
N ASN A 106 -20.16 -5.22 -11.34
CA ASN A 106 -20.12 -4.25 -12.43
C ASN A 106 -18.77 -3.53 -12.42
N ALA A 107 -18.51 -2.72 -13.44
CA ALA A 107 -17.24 -1.99 -13.58
C ALA A 107 -16.94 -1.08 -12.40
N GLY A 108 -17.96 -0.38 -11.89
CA GLY A 108 -17.79 0.52 -10.74
C GLY A 108 -17.45 -0.23 -9.46
N GLN A 109 -18.04 -1.39 -9.22
CA GLN A 109 -17.72 -2.23 -8.07
C GLN A 109 -16.28 -2.74 -8.16
N MET A 110 -15.85 -3.13 -9.37
CA MET A 110 -14.48 -3.62 -9.57
C MET A 110 -13.45 -2.50 -9.36
N ASP A 111 -13.74 -1.29 -9.84
CA ASP A 111 -12.85 -0.15 -9.65
C ASP A 111 -12.71 0.18 -8.17
N ARG A 112 -13.80 0.14 -7.40
CA ARG A 112 -13.75 0.39 -5.95
C ARG A 112 -12.96 -0.70 -5.22
N LEU A 113 -13.07 -1.94 -5.66
CA LEU A 113 -12.32 -3.04 -5.04
C LEU A 113 -10.80 -2.83 -5.12
N LEU A 114 -10.34 -2.21 -6.21
CA LEU A 114 -8.92 -1.93 -6.44
C LEU A 114 -8.50 -0.51 -6.01
N ASP A 115 -9.42 0.31 -5.57
CA ASP A 115 -9.11 1.67 -5.12
C ASP A 115 -8.66 1.65 -3.66
N VAL A 116 -7.39 1.96 -3.40
CA VAL A 116 -6.80 1.92 -2.05
C VAL A 116 -7.41 2.95 -1.10
N ALA A 117 -8.06 4.00 -1.64
CA ALA A 117 -8.74 5.00 -0.83
C ALA A 117 -10.17 4.59 -0.45
N TYR A 118 -10.71 3.52 -1.03
CA TYR A 118 -12.08 3.07 -0.77
C TYR A 118 -12.09 1.96 0.29
N ALA A 119 -12.99 2.10 1.28
CA ALA A 119 -13.14 1.13 2.35
C ALA A 119 -13.97 -0.06 1.90
N SER A 120 -13.34 -0.99 1.19
CA SER A 120 -13.99 -2.24 0.75
C SER A 120 -14.15 -3.21 1.91
N LYS A 121 -15.09 -4.14 1.78
CA LYS A 121 -15.20 -5.24 2.73
C LYS A 121 -14.03 -6.21 2.52
N VAL A 122 -13.43 -6.65 3.62
CA VAL A 122 -12.34 -7.64 3.59
C VAL A 122 -12.79 -8.91 2.87
N GLU A 123 -14.02 -9.35 3.12
CA GLU A 123 -14.59 -10.55 2.51
C GLU A 123 -14.60 -10.51 0.99
N ALA A 124 -14.82 -9.32 0.41
CA ALA A 124 -14.79 -9.17 -1.05
C ALA A 124 -13.39 -9.37 -1.62
N LEU A 125 -12.38 -8.84 -0.94
CA LEU A 125 -10.99 -9.03 -1.32
C LEU A 125 -10.54 -10.48 -1.13
N GLU A 126 -10.94 -11.08 -0.02
CA GLU A 126 -10.65 -12.49 0.25
C GLU A 126 -11.23 -13.39 -0.84
N GLN A 127 -12.48 -13.14 -1.24
CA GLN A 127 -13.13 -13.90 -2.31
C GLN A 127 -12.43 -13.72 -3.64
N ALA A 128 -12.06 -12.49 -3.99
CA ALA A 128 -11.36 -12.20 -5.24
C ALA A 128 -10.02 -12.93 -5.31
N LEU A 129 -9.25 -12.90 -4.23
CA LEU A 129 -7.98 -13.60 -4.13
C LEU A 129 -8.17 -15.12 -4.22
N TYR A 130 -9.18 -15.66 -3.54
CA TYR A 130 -9.48 -17.08 -3.57
C TYR A 130 -9.81 -17.56 -4.99
N LEU A 131 -10.59 -16.78 -5.74
CA LEU A 131 -10.92 -17.11 -7.13
C LEU A 131 -9.68 -17.14 -8.03
N LEU A 132 -8.62 -16.43 -7.66
CA LEU A 132 -7.37 -16.44 -8.40
C LEU A 132 -6.37 -17.49 -7.88
N GLY A 133 -6.79 -18.31 -6.92
CA GLY A 133 -5.97 -19.39 -6.38
C GLY A 133 -5.16 -19.04 -5.15
N TYR A 134 -5.53 -17.97 -4.44
CA TYR A 134 -4.80 -17.49 -3.26
C TYR A 134 -5.67 -17.47 -2.04
N GLU A 135 -5.11 -17.83 -0.91
CA GLU A 135 -5.80 -17.81 0.37
C GLU A 135 -5.19 -16.73 1.27
N VAL A 136 -6.05 -15.89 1.84
CA VAL A 136 -5.59 -14.86 2.78
C VAL A 136 -5.29 -15.53 4.12
N GLN A 137 -4.08 -15.33 4.61
CA GLN A 137 -3.65 -15.77 5.93
C GLN A 137 -3.39 -14.55 6.79
N THR A 138 -3.84 -14.60 8.03
CA THR A 138 -3.71 -13.46 8.95
C THR A 138 -2.99 -13.88 10.23
N SER A 139 -2.32 -12.90 10.82
CA SER A 139 -1.74 -13.04 12.15
C SER A 139 -1.87 -11.72 12.89
N VAL A 140 -1.90 -11.81 14.20
CA VAL A 140 -1.96 -10.61 15.06
C VAL A 140 -0.79 -10.68 16.03
N ALA A 141 -0.04 -9.62 16.14
CA ALA A 141 1.11 -9.55 17.03
C ALA A 141 1.05 -8.28 17.86
N GLU A 142 1.60 -8.35 19.05
CA GLU A 142 1.71 -7.19 19.91
C GLU A 142 2.70 -6.20 19.34
N VAL A 143 2.34 -4.90 19.33
CA VAL A 143 3.24 -3.85 18.87
C VAL A 143 4.17 -3.46 20.02
N ARG A 144 5.48 -3.57 19.77
CA ARG A 144 6.48 -3.12 20.72
C ARG A 144 6.71 -1.64 20.55
N ARG A 145 6.41 -0.89 21.60
CA ARG A 145 6.67 0.55 21.66
C ARG A 145 7.81 0.75 22.64
N GLY A 146 8.97 1.11 22.07
CA GLY A 146 10.17 1.36 22.86
C GLY A 146 10.26 2.78 23.30
#